data_0af76236514a5a6ad2bb6473dd42181e
#
_entry.id   0af76236514a5a6ad2bb6473dd42181e
#
_cell.length_a   1.000
_cell.length_b   1.000
_cell.length_c   1.000
_cell.angle_alpha   90.00
_cell.angle_beta   90.00
_cell.angle_gamma   90.00
#
_symmetry.space_group_name_H-M   'P 1'
#
loop_
_entity.id
_entity.type
_entity.pdbx_description
1 polymer ?
#
loop_
_entity_poly.entity_id
_entity_poly.type
_entity_poly.pdbx_seq_one_letter_code
_entity_poly.pdbx_strand_id
1 'polypeptide(L)'
;MMIYISLGIVANYIFQLTNFIEHYGLVRIKGKPVQYHHSWNSNNRMTSYLTYNLTRHSDHHVHAQKEFWELNPCDNTGVVLPSGYLTYILLFTFFPAFAKSKMEPRLKNWHQNYASDDEKLLTTHYLNFSS
;
A
#
# COMPACT_ATOMS: atom_id res chain seq x y z
N MET A 1 -10.63 29.95 -12.83
CA MET A 1 -10.33 29.74 -11.40
C MET A 1 -11.00 28.48 -10.85
N MET A 2 -12.31 28.29 -10.99
CA MET A 2 -13.02 27.08 -10.47
C MET A 2 -12.46 25.75 -11.00
N ILE A 3 -12.12 25.64 -12.29
CA ILE A 3 -11.55 24.42 -12.88
C ILE A 3 -10.25 24.01 -12.20
N TYR A 4 -9.34 24.94 -11.93
CA TYR A 4 -8.08 24.64 -11.25
C TYR A 4 -8.30 24.15 -9.81
N ILE A 5 -9.25 24.74 -9.09
CA ILE A 5 -9.63 24.31 -7.74
C ILE A 5 -10.19 22.89 -7.79
N SER A 6 -11.10 22.61 -8.72
CA SER A 6 -11.69 21.26 -8.87
C SER A 6 -10.64 20.20 -9.22
N LEU A 7 -9.72 20.51 -10.15
CA LEU A 7 -8.62 19.61 -10.49
C LEU A 7 -7.70 19.38 -9.29
N GLY A 8 -7.41 20.42 -8.51
CA GLY A 8 -6.60 20.29 -7.30
C GLY A 8 -7.26 19.40 -6.24
N ILE A 9 -8.57 19.51 -6.04
CA ILE A 9 -9.33 18.64 -5.12
C ILE A 9 -9.27 17.19 -5.59
N VAL A 10 -9.52 16.93 -6.87
CA VAL A 10 -9.47 15.58 -7.42
C VAL A 10 -8.06 14.98 -7.32
N ALA A 11 -7.04 15.75 -7.66
CA ALA A 11 -5.65 15.30 -7.57
C ALA A 11 -5.26 14.97 -6.11
N ASN A 12 -5.63 15.83 -5.16
CA ASN A 12 -5.40 15.58 -3.74
C ASN A 12 -6.15 14.34 -3.25
N TYR A 13 -7.40 14.15 -3.66
CA TYR A 13 -8.17 12.95 -3.32
C TYR A 13 -7.48 11.68 -3.82
N ILE A 14 -7.07 11.64 -5.08
CA ILE A 14 -6.37 10.49 -5.66
C ILE A 14 -5.04 10.23 -4.91
N PHE A 15 -4.28 11.28 -4.62
CA PHE A 15 -3.02 11.18 -3.89
C PHE A 15 -3.21 10.60 -2.48
N GLN A 16 -4.18 11.13 -1.70
CA GLN A 16 -4.46 10.64 -0.35
C GLN A 16 -5.00 9.22 -0.35
N LEU A 17 -5.84 8.88 -1.34
CA LEU A 17 -6.37 7.53 -1.48
C LEU A 17 -5.26 6.53 -1.86
N THR A 18 -4.33 6.92 -2.72
CA THR A 18 -3.17 6.11 -3.07
C THR A 18 -2.32 5.84 -1.83
N ASN A 19 -1.96 6.89 -1.09
CA ASN A 19 -1.21 6.77 0.17
C ASN A 19 -1.94 5.88 1.20
N PHE A 20 -3.25 6.01 1.30
CA PHE A 20 -4.05 5.12 2.15
C PHE A 20 -3.95 3.65 1.71
N ILE A 21 -4.07 3.37 0.41
CA ILE A 21 -3.96 2.00 -0.13
C ILE A 21 -2.57 1.43 0.11
N GLU A 22 -1.53 2.22 -0.07
CA GLU A 22 -0.12 1.83 0.10
C GLU A 22 0.21 1.34 1.51
N HIS A 23 -0.54 1.81 2.51
CA HIS A 23 -0.30 1.47 3.92
C HIS A 23 -1.49 0.78 4.61
N TYR A 24 -2.57 0.48 3.87
CA TYR A 24 -3.79 -0.07 4.45
C TYR A 24 -3.55 -1.33 5.27
N GLY A 25 -3.87 -1.26 6.57
CA GLY A 25 -3.80 -2.39 7.50
C GLY A 25 -2.40 -2.84 7.91
N LEU A 26 -1.34 -2.24 7.35
CA LEU A 26 0.04 -2.53 7.72
C LEU A 26 0.46 -1.64 8.89
N VAL A 27 1.20 -2.22 9.83
CA VAL A 27 1.62 -1.52 11.07
C VAL A 27 3.14 -1.50 11.15
N ARG A 28 3.67 -0.39 11.64
CA ARG A 28 5.08 -0.21 11.92
C ARG A 28 5.27 0.34 13.33
N ILE A 29 6.26 -0.18 14.05
CA ILE A 29 6.64 0.34 15.37
C ILE A 29 7.30 1.71 15.21
N LYS A 30 6.80 2.70 15.95
CA LYS A 30 7.37 4.04 15.95
C LYS A 30 8.84 4.01 16.36
N GLY A 31 9.69 4.67 15.57
CA GLY A 31 11.13 4.75 15.80
C GLY A 31 11.95 3.58 15.24
N LYS A 32 11.34 2.50 14.77
CA LYS A 32 12.05 1.45 14.03
C LYS A 32 12.17 1.79 12.53
N PRO A 33 13.24 1.35 11.85
CA PRO A 33 13.41 1.61 10.41
C PRO A 33 12.28 0.97 9.58
N VAL A 34 11.99 1.57 8.44
CA VAL A 34 11.05 1.01 7.46
C VAL A 34 11.64 -0.28 6.88
N GLN A 35 10.78 -1.28 6.68
CA GLN A 35 11.11 -2.54 6.04
C GLN A 35 10.17 -2.79 4.87
N TYR A 36 10.52 -3.74 4.00
CA TYR A 36 9.77 -4.04 2.79
C TYR A 36 8.31 -4.44 3.02
N HIS A 37 8.00 -5.03 4.18
CA HIS A 37 6.65 -5.48 4.52
C HIS A 37 5.74 -4.38 5.11
N HIS A 38 6.21 -3.13 5.20
CA HIS A 38 5.44 -2.00 5.74
C HIS A 38 4.65 -1.23 4.68
N SER A 39 4.71 -1.66 3.42
CA SER A 39 3.97 -1.01 2.33
C SER A 39 3.48 -2.05 1.33
N TRP A 40 2.31 -1.78 0.74
CA TRP A 40 1.80 -2.58 -0.36
C TRP A 40 2.53 -2.24 -1.66
N ASN A 41 2.87 -3.27 -2.42
CA ASN A 41 3.45 -3.14 -3.75
C ASN A 41 2.46 -3.59 -4.82
N SER A 42 2.73 -3.24 -6.07
CA SER A 42 2.01 -3.82 -7.20
C SER A 42 2.96 -4.07 -8.37
N ASN A 43 2.87 -5.26 -8.94
CA ASN A 43 3.65 -5.67 -10.12
C ASN A 43 2.86 -5.47 -11.43
N ASN A 44 1.75 -4.74 -11.38
CA ASN A 44 0.98 -4.43 -12.55
C ASN A 44 1.74 -3.45 -13.46
N ARG A 45 2.09 -3.92 -14.66
CA ARG A 45 2.91 -3.16 -15.62
C ARG A 45 2.28 -1.81 -15.99
N MET A 46 0.97 -1.79 -16.25
CA MET A 46 0.28 -0.58 -16.66
C MET A 46 0.35 0.49 -15.57
N THR A 47 0.06 0.10 -14.32
CA THR A 47 0.14 1.03 -13.19
C THR A 47 1.59 1.49 -12.96
N SER A 48 2.56 0.59 -13.08
CA SER A 48 3.99 0.95 -12.95
C SER A 48 4.41 1.99 -13.97
N TYR A 49 3.98 1.86 -15.22
CA TYR A 49 4.24 2.87 -16.25
C TYR A 49 3.60 4.23 -15.91
N LEU A 50 2.33 4.22 -15.51
CA LEU A 50 1.59 5.46 -15.20
C LEU A 50 2.12 6.19 -13.96
N THR A 51 2.72 5.46 -13.02
CA THR A 51 3.19 6.01 -11.74
C THR A 51 4.72 6.05 -11.62
N TYR A 52 5.45 5.93 -12.74
CA TYR A 52 6.91 5.93 -12.73
C TYR A 52 7.50 4.96 -11.70
N ASN A 53 7.04 3.69 -11.73
CA ASN A 53 7.43 2.63 -10.80
C ASN A 53 7.14 2.89 -9.31
N LEU A 54 6.38 3.92 -8.94
CA LEU A 54 5.99 4.16 -7.55
C LEU A 54 5.23 2.96 -6.94
N THR A 55 4.69 2.08 -7.78
CA THR A 55 4.10 0.79 -7.37
C THR A 55 5.06 -0.15 -6.66
N ARG A 56 6.38 0.08 -6.77
CA ARG A 56 7.45 -0.59 -6.02
C ARG A 56 7.73 0.16 -4.71
N HIS A 57 6.65 0.45 -4.01
CA HIS A 57 6.60 1.41 -2.91
C HIS A 57 7.47 1.01 -1.72
N SER A 58 7.59 -0.28 -1.44
CA SER A 58 8.47 -0.77 -0.36
C SER A 58 9.94 -0.50 -0.65
N ASP A 59 10.40 -0.71 -1.89
CA ASP A 59 11.80 -0.42 -2.26
C ASP A 59 12.07 1.09 -2.24
N HIS A 60 11.09 1.90 -2.65
CA HIS A 60 11.16 3.36 -2.53
C HIS A 60 11.32 3.81 -1.07
N HIS A 61 10.57 3.23 -0.14
CA HIS A 61 10.68 3.59 1.28
C HIS A 61 11.97 3.11 1.94
N VAL A 62 12.44 1.92 1.59
CA VAL A 62 13.70 1.37 2.15
C VAL A 62 14.92 2.08 1.55
N HIS A 63 14.83 2.50 0.28
CA HIS A 63 15.90 3.14 -0.45
C HIS A 63 15.45 4.47 -1.07
N ALA A 64 15.09 5.43 -0.24
CA ALA A 64 14.55 6.73 -0.66
C ALA A 64 15.46 7.54 -1.61
N GLN A 65 16.73 7.14 -1.78
CA GLN A 65 17.72 7.79 -2.66
C GLN A 65 17.74 7.20 -4.07
N LYS A 66 17.07 6.05 -4.29
CA LYS A 66 16.98 5.44 -5.62
C LYS A 66 16.10 6.26 -6.56
N GLU A 67 16.55 6.37 -7.78
CA GLU A 67 15.74 6.90 -8.85
C GLU A 67 14.61 5.93 -9.23
N PHE A 68 13.52 6.45 -9.79
CA PHE A 68 12.32 5.64 -10.05
C PHE A 68 12.58 4.44 -11.00
N TRP A 69 13.57 4.53 -11.88
CA TRP A 69 13.97 3.43 -12.78
C TRP A 69 14.84 2.36 -12.11
N GLU A 70 15.42 2.67 -10.95
CA GLU A 70 16.27 1.76 -10.17
C GLU A 70 15.47 0.94 -9.14
N LEU A 71 14.19 1.26 -8.97
CA LEU A 71 13.32 0.57 -8.03
C LEU A 71 13.09 -0.88 -8.46
N ASN A 72 13.30 -1.81 -7.52
CA ASN A 72 13.15 -3.24 -7.75
C ASN A 72 11.77 -3.75 -7.32
N PRO A 73 11.21 -4.76 -8.02
CA PRO A 73 10.02 -5.45 -7.54
C PRO A 73 10.33 -6.21 -6.24
N CYS A 74 9.41 -6.14 -5.28
CA CYS A 74 9.57 -6.71 -3.94
C CYS A 74 8.74 -8.00 -3.79
N ASP A 75 8.85 -8.92 -4.75
CA ASP A 75 7.98 -10.11 -4.84
C ASP A 75 8.10 -11.06 -3.65
N ASN A 76 9.32 -11.20 -3.09
CA ASN A 76 9.62 -12.17 -2.03
C ASN A 76 9.82 -11.53 -0.65
N THR A 77 9.85 -10.20 -0.55
CA THR A 77 10.20 -9.49 0.67
C THR A 77 9.11 -8.53 1.16
N GLY A 78 8.15 -8.26 0.31
CA GLY A 78 7.07 -7.31 0.58
C GLY A 78 5.68 -7.91 0.34
N VAL A 79 4.67 -7.17 0.73
CA VAL A 79 3.28 -7.51 0.44
C VAL A 79 2.86 -6.93 -0.90
N VAL A 80 2.18 -7.74 -1.70
CA VAL A 80 1.76 -7.37 -3.05
C VAL A 80 0.24 -7.32 -3.12
N LEU A 81 -0.30 -6.23 -3.68
CA LEU A 81 -1.73 -6.09 -3.94
C LEU A 81 -2.22 -7.18 -4.91
N PRO A 82 -3.45 -7.67 -4.75
CA PRO A 82 -4.05 -8.64 -5.68
C PRO A 82 -4.20 -8.10 -7.11
N SER A 83 -4.21 -6.78 -7.28
CA SER A 83 -4.31 -6.08 -8.57
C SER A 83 -3.53 -4.75 -8.55
N GLY A 84 -3.56 -4.00 -9.66
CA GLY A 84 -2.90 -2.69 -9.75
C GLY A 84 -3.53 -1.62 -8.86
N TYR A 85 -2.75 -0.59 -8.51
CA TYR A 85 -3.24 0.54 -7.72
C TYR A 85 -4.46 1.23 -8.32
N LEU A 86 -4.49 1.42 -9.65
CA LEU A 86 -5.63 2.04 -10.31
C LEU A 86 -6.94 1.27 -10.05
N THR A 87 -6.88 -0.07 -10.06
CA THR A 87 -8.03 -0.91 -9.70
C THR A 87 -8.46 -0.65 -8.26
N TYR A 88 -7.51 -0.57 -7.32
CA TYR A 88 -7.83 -0.33 -5.91
C TYR A 88 -8.31 1.08 -5.64
N ILE A 89 -7.82 2.10 -6.36
CA ILE A 89 -8.35 3.47 -6.30
C ILE A 89 -9.85 3.45 -6.68
N LEU A 90 -10.22 2.81 -7.77
CA LEU A 90 -11.62 2.68 -8.18
C LEU A 90 -12.44 1.86 -7.19
N LEU A 91 -11.90 0.75 -6.71
CA LEU A 91 -12.59 -0.10 -5.73
C LEU A 91 -12.83 0.62 -4.40
N PHE A 92 -11.84 1.30 -3.86
CA PHE A 92 -12.01 2.05 -2.60
C PHE A 92 -12.93 3.26 -2.76
N THR A 93 -12.96 3.88 -3.96
CA THR A 93 -13.87 5.00 -4.24
C THR A 93 -15.34 4.54 -4.29
N PHE A 94 -15.63 3.44 -4.98
CA PHE A 94 -17.01 3.04 -5.27
C PHE A 94 -17.49 1.83 -4.47
N PHE A 95 -16.59 0.92 -4.08
CA PHE A 95 -16.91 -0.35 -3.43
C PHE A 95 -15.94 -0.69 -2.28
N PRO A 96 -15.83 0.18 -1.24
CA PRO A 96 -14.79 0.05 -0.21
C PRO A 96 -14.88 -1.27 0.58
N ALA A 97 -16.07 -1.77 0.85
CA ALA A 97 -16.25 -3.05 1.54
C ALA A 97 -15.69 -4.23 0.72
N PHE A 98 -15.91 -4.21 -0.59
CA PHE A 98 -15.37 -5.22 -1.50
C PHE A 98 -13.84 -5.11 -1.62
N ALA A 99 -13.29 -3.88 -1.72
CA ALA A 99 -11.85 -3.67 -1.72
C ALA A 99 -11.18 -4.27 -0.47
N LYS A 100 -11.74 -3.99 0.71
CA LYS A 100 -11.28 -4.53 2.00
C LYS A 100 -11.31 -6.05 2.03
N SER A 101 -12.41 -6.67 1.62
CA SER A 101 -12.54 -8.13 1.59
C SER A 101 -11.50 -8.81 0.70
N LYS A 102 -11.08 -8.17 -0.39
CA LYS A 102 -10.01 -8.68 -1.27
C LYS A 102 -8.61 -8.51 -0.67
N MET A 103 -8.40 -7.53 0.19
CA MET A 103 -7.11 -7.31 0.87
C MET A 103 -6.96 -8.17 2.13
N GLU A 104 -8.05 -8.52 2.79
CA GLU A 104 -8.06 -9.23 4.07
C GLU A 104 -7.22 -10.53 4.07
N PRO A 105 -7.32 -11.45 3.08
CA PRO A 105 -6.50 -12.66 3.08
C PRO A 105 -5.00 -12.38 3.05
N ARG A 106 -4.61 -11.30 2.36
CA ARG A 106 -3.20 -10.88 2.28
C ARG A 106 -2.73 -10.18 3.53
N LEU A 107 -3.61 -9.44 4.22
CA LEU A 107 -3.34 -8.89 5.55
C LEU A 107 -3.15 -10.00 6.59
N LYS A 108 -3.96 -11.06 6.54
CA LYS A 108 -3.76 -12.24 7.38
C LYS A 108 -2.41 -12.90 7.12
N ASN A 109 -2.05 -13.08 5.84
CA ASN A 109 -0.73 -13.59 5.46
C ASN A 109 0.42 -12.68 5.94
N TRP A 110 0.27 -11.37 5.81
CA TRP A 110 1.24 -10.40 6.34
C TRP A 110 1.42 -10.57 7.85
N HIS A 111 0.32 -10.61 8.59
CA HIS A 111 0.33 -10.77 10.05
C HIS A 111 1.02 -12.08 10.48
N GLN A 112 0.80 -13.17 9.75
CA GLN A 112 1.37 -14.47 10.10
C GLN A 112 2.86 -14.59 9.76
N ASN A 113 3.28 -14.10 8.59
CA ASN A 113 4.56 -14.42 7.98
C ASN A 113 5.57 -13.27 7.92
N TYR A 114 5.13 -12.01 8.02
CA TYR A 114 5.99 -10.85 7.85
C TYR A 114 6.06 -9.95 9.08
N ALA A 115 4.95 -9.79 9.81
CA ALA A 115 4.89 -8.93 10.97
C ALA A 115 5.76 -9.46 12.12
N SER A 116 6.53 -8.59 12.75
CA SER A 116 7.26 -8.89 13.99
C SER A 116 6.28 -9.10 15.15
N ASP A 117 6.75 -9.70 16.24
CA ASP A 117 5.87 -9.97 17.39
C ASP A 117 5.31 -8.69 18.01
N ASP A 118 6.10 -7.61 18.05
CA ASP A 118 5.63 -6.30 18.50
C ASP A 118 4.53 -5.73 17.58
N GLU A 119 4.66 -5.91 16.25
CA GLU A 119 3.67 -5.47 15.27
C GLU A 119 2.39 -6.32 15.34
N LYS A 120 2.53 -7.62 15.58
CA LYS A 120 1.39 -8.52 15.84
C LYS A 120 0.60 -8.08 17.07
N LEU A 121 1.29 -7.70 18.14
CA LEU A 121 0.65 -7.22 19.36
C LEU A 121 -0.16 -5.95 19.10
N LEU A 122 0.37 -5.00 18.33
CA LEU A 122 -0.36 -3.80 17.95
C LEU A 122 -1.56 -4.10 17.04
N THR A 123 -1.41 -4.99 16.08
CA THR A 123 -2.48 -5.33 15.14
C THR A 123 -3.63 -6.06 15.81
N THR A 124 -3.37 -6.88 16.82
CA THR A 124 -4.43 -7.58 17.58
C THR A 124 -5.41 -6.59 18.25
N HIS A 125 -4.94 -5.39 18.59
CA HIS A 125 -5.78 -4.33 19.15
C HIS A 125 -6.68 -3.63 18.12
N TYR A 126 -6.28 -3.57 16.84
CA TYR A 126 -6.98 -2.81 15.80
C TYR A 126 -7.71 -3.68 14.78
N LEU A 127 -7.22 -4.87 14.56
CA LEU A 127 -7.79 -5.82 13.62
C LEU A 127 -8.24 -7.03 14.46
N ASN A 128 -9.51 -7.09 14.83
CA ASN A 128 -10.11 -8.31 15.38
C ASN A 128 -10.00 -9.42 14.31
N PHE A 129 -8.82 -9.98 14.16
CA PHE A 129 -8.67 -11.28 13.52
C PHE A 129 -9.21 -12.31 14.54
N SER A 130 -10.54 -12.46 14.56
CA SER A 130 -11.15 -13.58 15.24
C SER A 130 -10.55 -14.85 14.67
N SER A 131 -9.87 -15.56 15.54
CA SER A 131 -9.31 -16.90 15.37
C SER A 131 -10.29 -17.87 14.70
#